data_e9cda15c1e0200d7f19dab7ea8a4c73b
#
_entry.id   e9cda15c1e0200d7f19dab7ea8a4c73b
#
_cell.length_a   1.000
_cell.length_b   1.000
_cell.length_c   1.000
_cell.angle_alpha   90.00
_cell.angle_beta   90.00
_cell.angle_gamma   90.00
#
_symmetry.space_group_name_H-M   'P 1'
#
loop_
_entity.id
_entity.type
_entity.pdbx_description
1 polymer ?
#
loop_
_entity_poly.entity_id
_entity_poly.type
_entity_poly.pdbx_seq_one_letter_code
_entity_poly.pdbx_strand_id
1 'polypeptide(L)' 'MSIKVRYFASLKELLGRSEDTLAFEQDLSVADVWAKATQLHVMPENTLAALNMEYVALDCAVADGNEVAFFPPVTGG' A
#
# COMPACT_ATOMS: atom_id res chain seq x y z
N MET A 1 -3.29 12.24 12.80
CA MET A 1 -3.16 10.80 12.78
C MET A 1 -3.25 10.32 11.35
N SER A 2 -2.24 9.63 10.90
CA SER A 2 -2.13 9.31 9.49
C SER A 2 -1.37 8.01 9.27
N ILE A 3 -1.52 7.49 8.04
CA ILE A 3 -0.79 6.33 7.56
C ILE A 3 0.05 6.80 6.40
N LYS A 4 1.33 6.45 6.41
CA LYS A 4 2.21 6.74 5.29
C LYS A 4 2.10 5.58 4.29
N VAL A 5 1.93 5.92 3.02
CA VAL A 5 1.80 4.92 1.95
C VAL A 5 2.94 5.14 0.96
N ARG A 6 3.61 4.07 0.57
CA ARG A 6 4.73 4.15 -0.36
C ARG A 6 4.52 3.19 -1.52
N TYR A 7 4.96 3.62 -2.69
CA TYR A 7 4.84 2.83 -3.92
C TYR A 7 6.22 2.65 -4.52
N PHE A 8 6.52 1.44 -4.99
CA PHE A 8 7.84 1.11 -5.51
C PHE A 8 7.78 0.61 -6.95
N ALA A 9 8.86 0.84 -7.69
CA ALA A 9 9.07 0.31 -9.03
C ALA A 9 7.91 0.63 -9.97
N SER A 10 7.35 -0.38 -10.64
CA SER A 10 6.30 -0.15 -11.61
C SER A 10 5.03 0.46 -11.03
N LEU A 11 4.76 0.27 -9.73
CA LEU A 11 3.61 0.90 -9.09
C LEU A 11 3.81 2.40 -8.98
N LYS A 12 5.02 2.85 -8.70
CA LYS A 12 5.36 4.25 -8.68
C LYS A 12 5.12 4.89 -10.05
N GLU A 13 5.53 4.19 -11.11
CA GLU A 13 5.33 4.67 -12.47
C GLU A 13 3.85 4.71 -12.84
N LEU A 14 3.11 3.66 -12.46
CA LEU A 14 1.68 3.56 -12.72
C LEU A 14 0.90 4.72 -12.10
N LEU A 15 1.22 5.07 -10.87
CA LEU A 15 0.50 6.09 -10.12
C LEU A 15 1.06 7.50 -10.33
N GLY A 16 2.26 7.62 -10.87
CA GLY A 16 2.90 8.92 -11.10
C GLY A 16 3.41 9.57 -9.82
N ARG A 17 3.55 8.80 -8.74
CA ARG A 17 4.07 9.33 -7.47
C ARG A 17 4.63 8.19 -6.63
N SER A 18 5.49 8.52 -5.67
CA SER A 18 6.18 7.54 -4.87
C SER A 18 5.59 7.34 -3.48
N GLU A 19 4.74 8.26 -3.02
CA GLU A 19 4.17 8.14 -1.68
C GLU A 19 2.91 8.98 -1.55
N ASP A 20 2.12 8.63 -0.55
CA ASP A 20 0.93 9.37 -0.15
C ASP A 20 0.84 9.36 1.37
N THR A 21 0.03 10.26 1.91
CA THR A 21 -0.34 10.25 3.31
C THR A 21 -1.85 10.14 3.38
N LEU A 22 -2.33 9.17 4.14
CA LEU A 22 -3.75 8.89 4.27
C LEU A 22 -4.20 9.13 5.70
N ALA A 23 -5.31 9.83 5.87
CA ALA A 23 -5.87 10.00 7.21
C ALA A 23 -6.27 8.63 7.77
N PHE A 24 -5.93 8.37 9.02
CA PHE A 24 -6.27 7.10 9.63
C PHE A 24 -7.77 7.02 9.94
N GLU A 25 -8.36 5.90 9.60
CA GLU A 25 -9.73 5.56 9.98
C GLU A 25 -9.70 4.16 10.57
N GLN A 26 -10.67 3.87 11.45
CA GLN A 26 -10.74 2.55 12.06
C GLN A 26 -11.09 1.49 11.03
N ASP A 27 -10.68 0.27 11.31
CA ASP A 27 -11.02 -0.92 10.51
C ASP A 27 -10.52 -0.90 9.09
N LEU A 28 -9.37 -0.25 8.86
CA LEU A 28 -8.72 -0.30 7.55
C LEU A 28 -7.85 -1.55 7.43
N SER A 29 -7.95 -2.23 6.29
CA SER A 29 -6.98 -3.25 5.91
C SER A 29 -5.96 -2.62 4.95
N VAL A 30 -4.89 -3.36 4.66
CA VAL A 30 -3.90 -2.93 3.67
C VAL A 30 -4.58 -2.68 2.32
N ALA A 31 -5.51 -3.55 1.90
CA ALA A 31 -6.24 -3.36 0.65
C ALA A 31 -7.08 -2.08 0.68
N ASP A 32 -7.68 -1.76 1.82
CA ASP A 32 -8.44 -0.52 1.97
C ASP A 32 -7.54 0.70 1.84
N VAL A 33 -6.33 0.62 2.37
CA VAL A 33 -5.35 1.70 2.25
C VAL A 33 -5.04 1.96 0.77
N TRP A 34 -4.83 0.91 -0.01
CA TRP A 34 -4.61 1.05 -1.45
C TRP A 34 -5.79 1.77 -2.11
N ALA A 35 -7.01 1.28 -1.85
CA ALA A 35 -8.19 1.84 -2.49
C ALA A 35 -8.37 3.32 -2.16
N LYS A 36 -8.16 3.69 -0.90
CA LYS A 36 -8.34 5.10 -0.49
C LYS A 36 -7.21 5.99 -0.98
N ALA A 37 -5.97 5.53 -0.89
CA ALA A 37 -4.82 6.33 -1.29
C ALA A 37 -4.74 6.53 -2.80
N THR A 38 -5.15 5.53 -3.57
CA THR A 38 -5.06 5.57 -5.03
C THR A 38 -6.38 5.98 -5.69
N GLN A 39 -7.40 6.30 -4.90
CA GLN A 39 -8.71 6.66 -5.40
C GLN A 39 -9.31 5.55 -6.26
N LEU A 40 -9.29 4.34 -5.69
CA LEU A 40 -9.88 3.14 -6.30
C LEU A 40 -9.18 2.67 -7.58
N HIS A 41 -7.91 3.01 -7.73
CA HIS A 41 -7.12 2.46 -8.83
C HIS A 41 -7.04 0.94 -8.68
N VAL A 42 -7.22 0.22 -9.77
CA VAL A 42 -7.15 -1.24 -9.71
C VAL A 42 -5.74 -1.67 -9.31
N MET A 43 -5.65 -2.51 -8.29
CA MET A 43 -4.36 -3.04 -7.85
C MET A 43 -3.91 -4.12 -8.85
N PRO A 44 -2.69 -3.99 -9.40
CA PRO A 44 -2.17 -5.03 -10.29
C PRO A 44 -2.11 -6.39 -9.60
N GLU A 45 -2.28 -7.45 -10.37
CA GLU A 45 -2.22 -8.80 -9.81
C GLU A 45 -0.88 -9.08 -9.16
N ASN A 46 -0.90 -9.86 -8.10
CA ASN A 46 0.28 -10.27 -7.36
C ASN A 46 1.06 -9.13 -6.72
N THR A 47 0.41 -7.98 -6.50
CA THR A 47 1.03 -6.89 -5.78
C THR A 47 1.33 -7.33 -4.35
N LEU A 48 2.53 -7.04 -3.88
CA LEU A 48 2.95 -7.36 -2.53
C LEU A 48 2.80 -6.14 -1.65
N ALA A 49 2.62 -6.37 -0.35
CA ALA A 49 2.51 -5.28 0.61
C ALA A 49 3.39 -5.55 1.82
N ALA A 50 3.89 -4.49 2.43
CA ALA A 50 4.62 -4.57 3.68
C ALA A 50 4.05 -3.54 4.65
N LEU A 51 3.96 -3.94 5.92
CA LEU A 51 3.51 -3.07 6.99
C LEU A 51 4.69 -2.86 7.91
N ASN A 52 5.15 -1.61 8.03
CA ASN A 52 6.34 -1.27 8.82
C ASN A 52 7.52 -2.18 8.45
N MET A 53 7.73 -2.35 7.15
CA MET A 53 8.85 -3.11 6.57
C MET A 53 8.76 -4.62 6.72
N GLU A 54 7.59 -5.16 7.08
CA GLU A 54 7.36 -6.60 7.13
C GLU A 54 6.28 -6.98 6.13
N TYR A 55 6.51 -8.01 5.34
CA TYR A 55 5.51 -8.46 4.37
C TYR A 55 4.27 -8.95 5.09
N VAL A 56 3.12 -8.54 4.57
CA VAL A 56 1.82 -8.90 5.15
C VAL A 56 0.84 -9.22 4.03
N ALA A 57 -0.24 -9.89 4.40
CA ALA A 57 -1.33 -10.15 3.47
C ALA A 57 -2.15 -8.87 3.28
N LEU A 58 -2.88 -8.79 2.17
CA LEU A 58 -3.68 -7.61 1.86
C LEU A 58 -4.84 -7.37 2.81
N ASP A 59 -5.28 -8.40 3.53
CA ASP A 59 -6.34 -8.27 4.53
C ASP A 59 -5.82 -7.93 5.92
N CYS A 60 -4.52 -7.72 6.06
CA CYS A 60 -3.92 -7.35 7.34
C CYS A 60 -4.45 -6.01 7.81
N ALA A 61 -4.80 -5.91 9.08
CA ALA A 61 -5.30 -4.66 9.66
C ALA A 61 -4.18 -3.63 9.79
N VAL A 62 -4.53 -2.37 9.61
CA VAL A 62 -3.60 -1.26 9.67
C VAL A 62 -3.95 -0.39 10.87
N ALA A 63 -2.94 0.06 11.60
CA ALA A 63 -3.09 0.94 12.75
C ALA A 63 -2.58 2.34 12.44
N ASP A 64 -3.03 3.31 13.23
CA ASP A 64 -2.57 4.68 13.12
C ASP A 64 -1.05 4.75 13.26
N GLY A 65 -0.42 5.52 12.40
CA GLY A 65 1.03 5.68 12.41
C GLY A 65 1.80 4.63 11.64
N ASN A 66 1.12 3.62 11.09
CA ASN A 66 1.80 2.60 10.30
C ASN A 66 2.29 3.15 8.96
N GLU A 67 3.30 2.50 8.42
CA GLU A 67 3.77 2.75 7.06
C GLU A 67 3.44 1.52 6.23
N VAL A 68 2.69 1.71 5.16
CA VAL A 68 2.30 0.64 4.25
C VAL A 68 3.02 0.85 2.93
N ALA A 69 3.73 -0.18 2.46
CA ALA A 69 4.44 -0.11 1.19
C ALA A 69 3.86 -1.14 0.23
N PHE A 70 3.76 -0.77 -1.03
CA PHE A 70 3.27 -1.65 -2.08
C PHE A 70 4.37 -1.88 -3.11
N PHE A 71 4.53 -3.12 -3.53
CA PHE A 71 5.59 -3.54 -4.46
C PHE A 71 5.00 -4.39 -5.56
N PRO A 72 5.56 -4.31 -6.77
CA PRO A 72 5.22 -5.30 -7.80
C PRO A 72 5.77 -6.66 -7.39
N PRO A 73 5.23 -7.75 -7.95
CA PRO A 73 5.75 -9.07 -7.64
C PRO A 73 7.21 -9.16 -8.08
N VAL A 74 8.00 -9.89 -7.27
CA VAL A 74 9.39 -10.16 -7.62
C VAL A 74 9.37 -11.31 -8.62
N THR A 75 9.65 -11.01 -9.88
CA THR A 75 9.80 -12.06 -10.87
C THR A 75 11.18 -12.65 -10.66
N GLY A 76 11.24 -13.87 -10.22
CA GLY A 76 12.48 -14.59 -10.13
C GLY A 76 13.11 -14.63 -11.52
N GLY A 77 14.12 -13.85 -11.68
CA GLY A 77 14.75 -13.64 -12.97
C GLY A 77 15.26 -14.88 -13.60
#